data_9201a1dde9cd9bd4ea1214d5f1682e33
#
_entry.id   9201a1dde9cd9bd4ea1214d5f1682e33
#
_cell.length_a   1.000
_cell.length_b   1.000
_cell.length_c   1.000
_cell.angle_alpha   90.00
_cell.angle_beta   90.00
_cell.angle_gamma   90.00
#
_symmetry.space_group_name_H-M   'P 1'
#
loop_
_entity.id
_entity.type
_entity.pdbx_description
1 polymer ?
#
loop_
_entity_poly.entity_id
_entity_poly.type
_entity_poly.pdbx_seq_one_letter_code
_entity_poly.pdbx_strand_id
1 'polypeptide(L)'
;LASMDWALRDAFDAADADVCCAEDLAAIAPEDWPQMTFVLHPSIKLLDLNWRIGPIWHELNEDADAVTEQPEALDHTLLVWRQKLECKWRSLGVAEALALCAAARGASFADICEVLAALDEDHAETDPSMLAASLLKQWLADSLLARAAVVD
;
A
#
# COMPACT_ATOMS: atom_id res chain seq x y z
N LEU A 1 15.00 -9.43 -8.21
CA LEU A 1 15.86 -9.02 -7.08
C LEU A 1 16.38 -7.60 -7.25
N ALA A 2 16.96 -7.24 -8.41
CA ALA A 2 17.47 -5.89 -8.65
C ALA A 2 16.41 -4.80 -8.48
N SER A 3 15.19 -5.03 -8.95
CA SER A 3 14.07 -4.07 -8.80
C SER A 3 13.70 -3.84 -7.35
N MET A 4 13.76 -4.89 -6.53
CA MET A 4 13.48 -4.81 -5.10
C MET A 4 14.59 -4.04 -4.36
N ASP A 5 15.85 -4.32 -4.66
CA ASP A 5 16.99 -3.62 -4.07
C ASP A 5 16.96 -2.12 -4.40
N TRP A 6 16.66 -1.79 -5.66
CA TRP A 6 16.45 -0.40 -6.10
C TRP A 6 15.31 0.29 -5.36
N ALA A 7 14.16 -0.39 -5.25
CA ALA A 7 12.99 0.17 -4.58
C ALA A 7 13.26 0.43 -3.10
N LEU A 8 13.99 -0.45 -2.42
CA LEU A 8 14.36 -0.27 -1.02
C LEU A 8 15.31 0.92 -0.82
N ARG A 9 16.29 1.08 -1.69
CA ARG A 9 17.19 2.24 -1.66
C ARG A 9 16.45 3.54 -1.93
N ASP A 10 15.62 3.54 -2.96
CA ASP A 10 14.83 4.70 -3.34
C ASP A 10 13.82 5.09 -2.25
N ALA A 11 13.23 4.10 -1.58
CA ALA A 11 12.36 4.33 -0.43
C ALA A 11 13.13 4.92 0.77
N PHE A 12 14.36 4.47 1.00
CA PHE A 12 15.21 4.99 2.06
C PHE A 12 15.61 6.45 1.82
N ASP A 13 15.95 6.77 0.57
CA ASP A 13 16.40 8.11 0.17
C ASP A 13 15.24 9.08 -0.13
N ALA A 14 14.00 8.61 -0.11
CA ALA A 14 12.84 9.44 -0.36
C ALA A 14 12.70 10.58 0.65
N ALA A 15 12.08 11.67 0.23
CA ALA A 15 11.84 12.83 1.08
C ALA A 15 11.07 12.46 2.34
N ASP A 16 11.35 13.13 3.44
CA ASP A 16 10.54 13.05 4.64
C ASP A 16 9.20 13.76 4.42
N ALA A 17 8.17 13.22 5.00
CA ALA A 17 6.84 13.82 5.00
C ALA A 17 6.16 13.53 6.35
N ASP A 18 5.22 14.39 6.70
CA ASP A 18 4.35 14.12 7.83
C ASP A 18 3.56 12.84 7.58
N VAL A 19 3.18 12.18 8.65
CA VAL A 19 2.38 10.95 8.60
C VAL A 19 1.00 11.23 9.16
N CYS A 20 -0.01 10.92 8.34
CA CYS A 20 -1.41 11.00 8.75
C CYS A 20 -1.70 9.97 9.85
N CYS A 21 -2.39 10.39 10.88
CA CYS A 21 -2.81 9.51 11.98
C CYS A 21 -4.35 9.39 12.05
N ALA A 22 -4.83 8.50 12.90
CA ALA A 22 -6.25 8.27 13.06
C ALA A 22 -7.02 9.52 13.51
N GLU A 23 -6.39 10.36 14.30
CA GLU A 23 -6.94 11.64 14.78
C GLU A 23 -7.18 12.63 13.63
N ASP A 24 -6.31 12.64 12.63
CA ASP A 24 -6.48 13.47 11.42
C ASP A 24 -7.74 13.08 10.65
N LEU A 25 -8.01 11.78 10.55
CA LEU A 25 -9.23 11.28 9.93
C LEU A 25 -10.47 11.56 10.79
N ALA A 26 -10.35 11.44 12.10
CA ALA A 26 -11.44 11.72 13.02
C ALA A 26 -11.86 13.21 13.02
N ALA A 27 -10.95 14.10 12.61
CA ALA A 27 -11.24 15.52 12.44
C ALA A 27 -12.10 15.81 11.19
N ILE A 28 -12.21 14.87 10.25
CA ILE A 28 -13.04 15.02 9.05
C ILE A 28 -14.48 14.61 9.39
N ALA A 29 -15.45 15.47 9.06
CA ALA A 29 -16.86 15.17 9.31
C ALA A 29 -17.30 13.91 8.52
N PRO A 30 -18.12 13.02 9.10
CA PRO A 30 -18.54 11.78 8.44
C PRO A 30 -19.21 11.99 7.07
N GLU A 31 -19.96 13.08 6.90
CA GLU A 31 -20.59 13.46 5.63
C GLU A 31 -19.59 13.82 4.53
N ASP A 32 -18.37 14.24 4.90
CA ASP A 32 -17.31 14.61 3.96
C ASP A 32 -16.39 13.44 3.58
N TRP A 33 -16.48 12.32 4.28
CA TRP A 33 -15.65 11.14 4.04
C TRP A 33 -15.69 10.62 2.60
N PRO A 34 -16.83 10.58 1.92
CA PRO A 34 -16.86 10.15 0.52
C PRO A 34 -15.98 10.98 -0.41
N GLN A 35 -15.76 12.25 -0.10
CA GLN A 35 -14.97 13.19 -0.90
C GLN A 35 -13.52 13.28 -0.44
N MET A 36 -13.14 12.54 0.59
CA MET A 36 -11.79 12.52 1.13
C MET A 36 -10.80 11.94 0.12
N THR A 37 -9.70 12.65 -0.12
CA THR A 37 -8.59 12.22 -0.94
C THR A 37 -7.34 12.03 -0.10
N PHE A 38 -6.36 11.32 -0.64
CA PHE A 38 -5.16 10.92 0.09
C PHE A 38 -3.90 11.33 -0.65
N VAL A 39 -2.89 11.74 0.11
CA VAL A 39 -1.52 11.88 -0.37
C VAL A 39 -0.69 10.78 0.25
N LEU A 40 -0.09 9.94 -0.58
CA LEU A 40 0.75 8.85 -0.13
C LEU A 40 2.12 9.37 0.32
N HIS A 41 2.73 8.66 1.26
CA HIS A 41 4.09 8.98 1.68
C HIS A 41 5.07 8.84 0.50
N PRO A 42 6.04 9.77 0.32
CA PRO A 42 6.96 9.76 -0.83
C PRO A 42 7.80 8.49 -0.97
N SER A 43 8.00 7.75 0.12
CA SER A 43 8.79 6.51 0.11
C SER A 43 8.08 5.32 -0.54
N ILE A 44 6.78 5.42 -0.82
CA ILE A 44 6.01 4.29 -1.35
C ILE A 44 6.44 3.97 -2.78
N LYS A 45 6.76 2.68 -3.01
CA LYS A 45 7.02 2.09 -4.31
C LYS A 45 6.15 0.86 -4.49
N LEU A 46 5.56 0.74 -5.67
CA LEU A 46 4.77 -0.43 -6.06
C LEU A 46 5.47 -1.13 -7.20
N LEU A 47 5.78 -2.40 -7.01
CA LEU A 47 6.44 -3.25 -7.99
C LEU A 47 5.48 -4.36 -8.42
N ASP A 48 5.20 -4.45 -9.72
CA ASP A 48 4.50 -5.60 -10.28
C ASP A 48 5.51 -6.68 -10.59
N LEU A 49 5.38 -7.81 -9.93
CA LEU A 49 6.31 -8.92 -9.99
C LEU A 49 5.61 -10.19 -10.44
N ASN A 50 6.34 -11.00 -11.24
CA ASN A 50 5.89 -12.32 -11.70
C ASN A 50 6.46 -13.47 -10.84
N TRP A 51 7.27 -13.15 -9.85
CA TRP A 51 7.95 -14.11 -8.99
C TRP A 51 7.90 -13.66 -7.54
N ARG A 52 7.73 -14.62 -6.65
CA ARG A 52 7.77 -14.39 -5.21
C ARG A 52 9.22 -14.23 -4.74
N ILE A 53 9.74 -13.02 -4.81
CA ILE A 53 11.15 -12.72 -4.53
C ILE A 53 11.43 -12.24 -3.10
N GLY A 54 10.42 -11.78 -2.37
CA GLY A 54 10.60 -11.23 -1.03
C GLY A 54 11.33 -12.15 -0.05
N PRO A 55 10.88 -13.40 0.13
CA PRO A 55 11.58 -14.36 1.00
C PRO A 55 13.03 -14.62 0.58
N ILE A 56 13.27 -14.76 -0.73
CA ILE A 56 14.61 -14.99 -1.28
C ILE A 56 15.52 -13.78 -1.02
N TRP A 57 15.00 -12.57 -1.20
CA TRP A 57 15.75 -11.36 -0.89
C TRP A 57 16.15 -11.29 0.58
N HIS A 58 15.24 -11.68 1.47
CA HIS A 58 15.48 -11.72 2.92
C HIS A 58 16.58 -12.74 3.27
N GLU A 59 16.50 -13.96 2.73
CA GLU A 59 17.53 -15.00 2.92
C GLU A 59 18.91 -14.54 2.43
N LEU A 60 18.98 -13.91 1.25
CA LEU A 60 20.24 -13.41 0.69
C LEU A 60 20.88 -12.30 1.52
N ASN A 61 20.06 -11.51 2.22
CA ASN A 61 20.58 -10.46 3.11
C ASN A 61 21.07 -11.00 4.45
N GLU A 62 20.53 -12.12 4.91
CA GLU A 62 20.97 -12.75 6.15
C GLU A 62 22.18 -13.66 5.93
N ASP A 63 22.19 -14.41 4.83
CA ASP A 63 23.32 -15.27 4.46
C ASP A 63 23.36 -15.47 2.93
N ALA A 64 24.38 -14.92 2.27
CA ALA A 64 24.53 -14.99 0.82
C ALA A 64 24.64 -16.42 0.26
N ASP A 65 25.00 -17.40 1.09
CA ASP A 65 25.17 -18.81 0.70
C ASP A 65 23.93 -19.67 1.00
N ALA A 66 22.92 -19.13 1.65
CA ALA A 66 21.77 -19.87 2.20
C ALA A 66 20.58 -20.05 1.25
N VAL A 67 20.64 -19.60 0.00
CA VAL A 67 19.50 -19.68 -0.92
C VAL A 67 19.21 -21.14 -1.28
N THR A 68 18.24 -21.72 -0.60
CA THR A 68 17.77 -23.09 -0.80
C THR A 68 16.47 -23.18 -1.59
N GLU A 69 15.72 -22.07 -1.71
CA GLU A 69 14.42 -22.04 -2.38
C GLU A 69 14.53 -21.50 -3.81
N GLN A 70 13.84 -22.15 -4.73
CA GLN A 70 13.64 -21.61 -6.07
C GLN A 70 12.49 -20.60 -6.02
N PRO A 71 12.59 -19.49 -6.78
CA PRO A 71 11.48 -18.52 -6.81
C PRO A 71 10.21 -19.19 -7.35
N GLU A 72 9.13 -19.01 -6.63
CA GLU A 72 7.80 -19.43 -7.05
C GLU A 72 7.23 -18.41 -8.05
N ALA A 73 6.69 -18.88 -9.16
CA ALA A 73 6.00 -18.03 -10.11
C ALA A 73 4.67 -17.54 -9.50
N LEU A 74 4.57 -16.25 -9.26
CA LEU A 74 3.38 -15.61 -8.68
C LEU A 74 3.30 -14.17 -9.14
N ASP A 75 2.25 -13.86 -9.91
CA ASP A 75 1.95 -12.49 -10.27
C ASP A 75 1.38 -11.77 -9.05
N HIS A 76 2.10 -10.76 -8.58
CA HIS A 76 1.68 -9.98 -7.42
C HIS A 76 2.28 -8.57 -7.45
N THR A 77 1.67 -7.68 -6.69
CA THR A 77 2.21 -6.35 -6.44
C THR A 77 2.93 -6.34 -5.10
N LEU A 78 4.19 -5.91 -5.11
CA LEU A 78 4.98 -5.72 -3.90
C LEU A 78 4.95 -4.25 -3.51
N LEU A 79 4.58 -3.98 -2.27
CA LEU A 79 4.68 -2.67 -1.65
C LEU A 79 6.03 -2.57 -0.92
N VAL A 80 6.80 -1.52 -1.24
CA VAL A 80 8.03 -1.15 -0.53
C VAL A 80 7.85 0.26 0.00
N TRP A 81 8.18 0.50 1.27
CA TRP A 81 8.08 1.82 1.88
C TRP A 81 9.05 1.97 3.04
N ARG A 82 9.23 3.19 3.49
CA ARG A 82 9.96 3.50 4.72
C ARG A 82 8.97 3.89 5.81
N GLN A 83 9.06 3.22 6.95
CA GLN A 83 8.34 3.58 8.15
C GLN A 83 9.35 3.97 9.23
N LYS A 84 9.33 5.23 9.65
CA LYS A 84 10.39 5.82 10.49
C LYS A 84 11.74 5.72 9.77
N LEU A 85 12.69 4.96 10.30
CA LEU A 85 14.03 4.78 9.73
C LEU A 85 14.24 3.39 9.11
N GLU A 86 13.18 2.60 8.99
CA GLU A 86 13.24 1.23 8.47
C GLU A 86 12.50 1.12 7.13
N CYS A 87 13.17 0.54 6.14
CA CYS A 87 12.51 0.11 4.92
C CYS A 87 11.78 -1.21 5.14
N LYS A 88 10.53 -1.25 4.71
CA LYS A 88 9.65 -2.41 4.83
C LYS A 88 9.12 -2.80 3.47
N TRP A 89 8.65 -4.03 3.37
CA TRP A 89 7.99 -4.53 2.19
C TRP A 89 6.94 -5.58 2.56
N ARG A 90 5.90 -5.66 1.75
CA ARG A 90 4.91 -6.76 1.80
C ARG A 90 4.20 -6.90 0.47
N SER A 91 3.70 -8.10 0.20
CA SER A 91 2.85 -8.34 -0.97
C SER A 91 1.44 -7.80 -0.72
N LEU A 92 0.86 -7.22 -1.77
CA LEU A 92 -0.52 -6.74 -1.75
C LEU A 92 -1.44 -7.75 -2.43
N GLY A 93 -2.63 -7.92 -1.87
CA GLY A 93 -3.74 -8.54 -2.58
C GLY A 93 -4.23 -7.63 -3.72
N VAL A 94 -4.97 -8.19 -4.67
CA VAL A 94 -5.48 -7.46 -5.85
C VAL A 94 -6.32 -6.24 -5.44
N ALA A 95 -7.22 -6.43 -4.48
CA ALA A 95 -8.10 -5.35 -3.99
C ALA A 95 -7.29 -4.17 -3.40
N GLU A 96 -6.34 -4.47 -2.53
CA GLU A 96 -5.50 -3.43 -1.92
C GLU A 96 -4.61 -2.73 -2.94
N ALA A 97 -4.01 -3.48 -3.87
CA ALA A 97 -3.18 -2.92 -4.92
C ALA A 97 -3.95 -1.91 -5.79
N LEU A 98 -5.16 -2.26 -6.19
CA LEU A 98 -6.03 -1.38 -6.98
C LEU A 98 -6.49 -0.16 -6.19
N ALA A 99 -6.86 -0.34 -4.93
CA ALA A 99 -7.26 0.75 -4.05
C ALA A 99 -6.10 1.74 -3.80
N LEU A 100 -4.91 1.23 -3.55
CA LEU A 100 -3.72 2.06 -3.31
C LEU A 100 -3.30 2.81 -4.57
N CYS A 101 -3.35 2.18 -5.74
CA CYS A 101 -3.11 2.84 -7.03
C CYS A 101 -4.14 3.94 -7.30
N ALA A 102 -5.42 3.71 -7.01
CA ALA A 102 -6.46 4.72 -7.13
C ALA A 102 -6.20 5.90 -6.20
N ALA A 103 -5.86 5.64 -4.94
CA ALA A 103 -5.49 6.69 -3.98
C ALA A 103 -4.30 7.52 -4.47
N ALA A 104 -3.28 6.88 -5.04
CA ALA A 104 -2.10 7.54 -5.60
C ALA A 104 -2.44 8.49 -6.77
N ARG A 105 -3.52 8.21 -7.49
CA ARG A 105 -4.03 9.03 -8.61
C ARG A 105 -4.96 10.15 -8.17
N GLY A 106 -5.21 10.29 -6.88
CA GLY A 106 -6.10 11.30 -6.34
C GLY A 106 -7.56 10.89 -6.24
N ALA A 107 -7.89 9.60 -6.35
CA ALA A 107 -9.24 9.10 -6.17
C ALA A 107 -9.77 9.41 -4.76
N SER A 108 -11.06 9.73 -4.67
CA SER A 108 -11.73 9.92 -3.40
C SER A 108 -12.02 8.58 -2.70
N PHE A 109 -12.38 8.64 -1.44
CA PHE A 109 -12.81 7.45 -0.70
C PHE A 109 -14.00 6.75 -1.38
N ALA A 110 -14.96 7.52 -1.91
CA ALA A 110 -16.08 6.98 -2.67
C ALA A 110 -15.63 6.27 -3.95
N ASP A 111 -14.69 6.86 -4.69
CA ASP A 111 -14.12 6.23 -5.91
C ASP A 111 -13.41 4.91 -5.58
N ILE A 112 -12.69 4.87 -4.47
CA ILE A 112 -12.04 3.63 -3.99
C ILE A 112 -13.07 2.57 -3.66
N CYS A 113 -14.18 2.94 -3.01
CA CYS A 113 -15.28 2.01 -2.75
C CYS A 113 -15.88 1.46 -4.04
N GLU A 114 -16.03 2.29 -5.08
CA GLU A 114 -16.51 1.84 -6.39
C GLU A 114 -15.54 0.88 -7.07
N VAL A 115 -14.24 1.14 -7.01
CA VAL A 115 -13.19 0.23 -7.52
C VAL A 115 -13.29 -1.13 -6.83
N LEU A 116 -13.43 -1.15 -5.51
CA LEU A 116 -13.57 -2.38 -4.73
C LEU A 116 -14.88 -3.10 -5.02
N ALA A 117 -15.97 -2.37 -5.20
CA ALA A 117 -17.28 -2.95 -5.57
C ALA A 117 -17.22 -3.66 -6.93
N ALA A 118 -16.50 -3.09 -7.90
CA ALA A 118 -16.35 -3.68 -9.23
C ALA A 118 -15.55 -4.99 -9.23
N LEU A 119 -14.69 -5.21 -8.25
CA LEU A 119 -13.93 -6.45 -8.10
C LEU A 119 -14.75 -7.59 -7.52
N ASP A 120 -15.80 -7.28 -6.78
CA ASP A 120 -16.47 -8.22 -5.86
C ASP A 120 -17.78 -8.76 -6.42
N GLU A 121 -17.93 -8.87 -7.74
CA GLU A 121 -19.10 -9.51 -8.36
C GLU A 121 -19.28 -10.97 -7.91
N ASP A 122 -18.18 -11.64 -7.51
CA ASP A 122 -18.19 -13.04 -7.06
C ASP A 122 -18.22 -13.22 -5.53
N HIS A 123 -18.02 -12.17 -4.75
CA HIS A 123 -17.90 -12.21 -3.29
C HIS A 123 -18.84 -11.20 -2.60
N ALA A 124 -20.13 -11.34 -2.83
CA ALA A 124 -21.17 -10.42 -2.36
C ALA A 124 -21.34 -10.32 -0.81
N GLU A 125 -20.43 -10.89 -0.03
CA GLU A 125 -20.53 -10.93 1.44
C GLU A 125 -19.85 -9.76 2.16
N THR A 126 -18.95 -9.02 1.48
CA THR A 126 -18.23 -7.92 2.10
C THR A 126 -18.67 -6.58 1.52
N ASP A 127 -19.16 -5.69 2.37
CA ASP A 127 -19.47 -4.32 1.98
C ASP A 127 -18.18 -3.60 1.50
N PRO A 128 -18.16 -3.04 0.28
CA PRO A 128 -16.99 -2.31 -0.24
C PRO A 128 -16.52 -1.18 0.67
N SER A 129 -17.42 -0.48 1.32
CA SER A 129 -17.07 0.58 2.26
C SER A 129 -16.40 0.05 3.52
N MET A 130 -16.81 -1.12 4.01
CA MET A 130 -16.14 -1.80 5.13
C MET A 130 -14.74 -2.27 4.74
N LEU A 131 -14.58 -2.81 3.53
CA LEU A 131 -13.27 -3.21 3.00
C LEU A 131 -12.35 -1.99 2.83
N ALA A 132 -12.84 -0.91 2.24
CA ALA A 132 -12.10 0.33 2.08
C ALA A 132 -11.65 0.90 3.44
N ALA A 133 -12.52 0.90 4.44
CA ALA A 133 -12.19 1.34 5.79
C ALA A 133 -11.13 0.45 6.45
N SER A 134 -11.21 -0.86 6.23
CA SER A 134 -10.21 -1.82 6.72
C SER A 134 -8.84 -1.57 6.09
N LEU A 135 -8.77 -1.35 4.77
CA LEU A 135 -7.54 -1.01 4.07
C LEU A 135 -6.96 0.33 4.57
N LEU A 136 -7.81 1.33 4.76
CA LEU A 136 -7.41 2.63 5.28
C LEU A 136 -6.79 2.51 6.68
N LYS A 137 -7.39 1.71 7.55
CA LYS A 137 -6.85 1.41 8.87
C LYS A 137 -5.47 0.76 8.79
N GLN A 138 -5.28 -0.19 7.87
CA GLN A 138 -4.00 -0.83 7.63
C GLN A 138 -2.95 0.18 7.12
N TRP A 139 -3.33 1.05 6.19
CA TRP A 139 -2.44 2.08 5.66
C TRP A 139 -2.00 3.09 6.73
N LEU A 140 -2.88 3.44 7.65
CA LEU A 140 -2.52 4.27 8.80
C LEU A 140 -1.53 3.55 9.72
N ALA A 141 -1.75 2.28 10.01
CA ALA A 141 -0.85 1.47 10.83
C ALA A 141 0.55 1.32 10.19
N ASP A 142 0.62 1.23 8.87
CA ASP A 142 1.86 1.13 8.11
C ASP A 142 2.51 2.50 7.82
N SER A 143 1.87 3.60 8.20
CA SER A 143 2.34 4.97 7.92
C SER A 143 2.47 5.29 6.43
N LEU A 144 1.55 4.78 5.61
CA LEU A 144 1.55 4.97 4.16
C LEU A 144 0.99 6.31 3.70
N LEU A 145 0.19 6.95 4.53
CA LEU A 145 -0.48 8.21 4.20
C LEU A 145 0.26 9.40 4.79
N ALA A 146 0.65 10.34 3.96
CA ALA A 146 1.19 11.61 4.40
C ALA A 146 0.07 12.58 4.82
N ARG A 147 -1.05 12.55 4.10
CA ARG A 147 -2.18 13.44 4.35
C ARG A 147 -3.50 12.83 3.84
N ALA A 148 -4.57 13.15 4.53
CA ALA A 148 -5.93 12.96 4.06
C ALA A 148 -6.65 14.30 4.13
N ALA A 149 -7.39 14.66 3.11
CA ALA A 149 -8.10 15.94 3.04
C ALA A 149 -9.35 15.84 2.16
N VAL A 150 -10.32 16.68 2.47
CA VAL A 150 -11.49 16.87 1.63
C VAL A 150 -11.17 17.97 0.62
N VAL A 151 -11.39 17.67 -0.65
CA VAL A 151 -11.24 18.64 -1.75
C VAL A 151 -12.56 19.32 -2.00
N ASP A 152 -12.56 20.64 -1.92
CA ASP A 152 -13.71 21.49 -2.25
C ASP A 152 -14.00 21.51 -3.76
#